data_71030cc34d1e17298e91603979c57c14
#
_entry.id   71030cc34d1e17298e91603979c57c14
#
_cell.length_a   1.000
_cell.length_b   1.000
_cell.length_c   1.000
_cell.angle_alpha   90.00
_cell.angle_beta   90.00
_cell.angle_gamma   90.00
#
_symmetry.space_group_name_H-M   'P 1'
#
loop_
_entity.id
_entity.type
_entity.pdbx_description
1 polymer ?
#
loop_
_entity_poly.entity_id
_entity_poly.type
_entity_poly.pdbx_seq_one_letter_code
_entity_poly.pdbx_strand_id
1 'polypeptide(L)'
;MTQKLEFFYDYVSLYSYLANSQLSLIDAEVVYRPMLLGGVMNAVGNKPPATLPARGTYLFKDAERWVKRYGIDYKINPTFPQNTVSAMRLALVAQEKGVLEAVHQPLFDAMWAHEKNLSDVGVLADIISGAGLLVDETMAEINSVRIKGRLRENTDEAVARGAFGAPTMFVGGEMFFGNDRLDFVKEALNP
;
A
#
# COMPACT_ATOMS: atom_id res chain seq x y z
N MET A 1 1.40 -11.30 24.63
CA MET A 1 1.50 -10.00 23.91
C MET A 1 1.16 -10.29 22.46
N THR A 2 0.23 -9.55 21.88
CA THR A 2 -0.10 -9.68 20.45
C THR A 2 1.14 -9.36 19.63
N GLN A 3 1.53 -10.25 18.73
CA GLN A 3 2.69 -10.01 17.87
C GLN A 3 2.37 -8.91 16.83
N LYS A 4 3.39 -8.18 16.38
CA LYS A 4 3.25 -7.10 15.41
C LYS A 4 3.64 -7.58 14.03
N LEU A 5 2.78 -7.26 13.05
CA LEU A 5 3.03 -7.40 11.63
C LEU A 5 3.21 -6.00 11.04
N GLU A 6 4.41 -5.62 10.65
CA GLU A 6 4.64 -4.38 9.92
C GLU A 6 4.36 -4.61 8.43
N PHE A 7 3.46 -3.83 7.85
CA PHE A 7 3.04 -3.94 6.47
C PHE A 7 3.49 -2.70 5.69
N PHE A 8 4.58 -2.83 4.94
CA PHE A 8 5.09 -1.80 4.03
C PHE A 8 4.43 -1.93 2.67
N TYR A 9 3.74 -0.87 2.25
CA TYR A 9 2.90 -0.88 1.05
C TYR A 9 2.92 0.43 0.28
N ASP A 10 2.47 0.37 -0.96
CA ASP A 10 2.10 1.53 -1.78
C ASP A 10 0.79 1.21 -2.51
N TYR A 11 -0.12 2.18 -2.61
CA TYR A 11 -1.41 1.99 -3.29
C TYR A 11 -1.26 1.64 -4.78
N VAL A 12 -0.14 2.03 -5.43
CA VAL A 12 0.15 1.63 -6.81
C VAL A 12 0.46 0.14 -6.95
N SER A 13 0.75 -0.56 -5.85
CA SER A 13 1.05 -1.98 -5.88
C SER A 13 -0.21 -2.84 -5.84
N LEU A 14 -0.50 -3.51 -6.95
CA LEU A 14 -1.59 -4.49 -7.03
C LEU A 14 -1.43 -5.62 -6.00
N TYR A 15 -0.22 -6.12 -5.79
CA TYR A 15 0.03 -7.14 -4.78
C TYR A 15 -0.10 -6.61 -3.34
N SER A 16 0.09 -5.29 -3.12
CA SER A 16 -0.27 -4.67 -1.82
C SER A 16 -1.77 -4.66 -1.59
N TYR A 17 -2.58 -4.35 -2.62
CA TYR A 17 -4.03 -4.44 -2.57
C TYR A 17 -4.50 -5.87 -2.21
N LEU A 18 -3.95 -6.87 -2.91
CA LEU A 18 -4.25 -8.29 -2.67
C LEU A 18 -3.89 -8.70 -1.23
N ALA A 19 -2.68 -8.37 -0.77
CA ALA A 19 -2.27 -8.69 0.59
C ALA A 19 -3.14 -7.99 1.63
N ASN A 20 -3.44 -6.70 1.43
CA ASN A 20 -4.28 -5.92 2.34
C ASN A 20 -5.64 -6.56 2.58
N SER A 21 -6.26 -7.11 1.55
CA SER A 21 -7.56 -7.79 1.65
C SER A 21 -7.56 -9.00 2.60
N GLN A 22 -6.38 -9.52 2.95
CA GLN A 22 -6.22 -10.71 3.79
C GLN A 22 -5.69 -10.39 5.19
N LEU A 23 -5.25 -9.15 5.45
CA LEU A 23 -4.61 -8.80 6.74
C LEU A 23 -5.57 -8.92 7.93
N SER A 24 -6.86 -8.65 7.74
CA SER A 24 -7.88 -8.84 8.78
C SER A 24 -8.08 -10.30 9.21
N LEU A 25 -7.59 -11.26 8.42
CA LEU A 25 -7.64 -12.70 8.72
C LEU A 25 -6.39 -13.19 9.46
N ILE A 26 -5.48 -12.30 9.80
CA ILE A 26 -4.24 -12.57 10.53
C ILE A 26 -4.41 -12.09 11.97
N ASP A 27 -4.21 -12.97 12.93
CA ASP A 27 -4.28 -12.62 14.36
C ASP A 27 -2.99 -11.93 14.81
N ALA A 28 -2.87 -10.64 14.47
CA ALA A 28 -1.73 -9.80 14.79
C ALA A 28 -2.14 -8.32 14.84
N GLU A 29 -1.36 -7.52 15.56
CA GLU A 29 -1.42 -6.06 15.45
C GLU A 29 -0.75 -5.62 14.14
N VAL A 30 -1.55 -5.22 13.13
CA VAL A 30 -1.01 -4.74 11.86
C VAL A 30 -0.56 -3.28 12.00
N VAL A 31 0.73 -3.06 11.79
CA VAL A 31 1.33 -1.72 11.74
C VAL A 31 1.52 -1.31 10.28
N TYR A 32 0.63 -0.47 9.79
CA TYR A 32 0.67 0.02 8.43
C TYR A 32 1.82 1.02 8.23
N ARG A 33 2.67 0.76 7.24
CA ARG A 33 3.89 1.52 6.93
C ARG A 33 3.83 2.01 5.47
N PRO A 34 3.17 3.15 5.20
CA PRO A 34 3.17 3.73 3.86
C PRO A 34 4.60 4.03 3.40
N MET A 35 4.97 3.55 2.21
CA MET A 35 6.27 3.81 1.58
C MET A 35 6.11 4.11 0.08
N LEU A 36 7.09 4.73 -0.54
CA LEU A 36 7.09 4.95 -1.99
C LEU A 36 7.74 3.77 -2.70
N LEU A 37 6.94 2.95 -3.39
CA LEU A 37 7.43 1.79 -4.15
C LEU A 37 8.47 2.20 -5.21
N GLY A 38 8.23 3.29 -5.93
CA GLY A 38 9.19 3.82 -6.90
C GLY A 38 10.51 4.23 -6.25
N GLY A 39 10.47 4.78 -5.04
CA GLY A 39 11.66 5.12 -4.25
C GLY A 39 12.46 3.89 -3.85
N VAL A 40 11.78 2.86 -3.32
CA VAL A 40 12.40 1.57 -2.96
C VAL A 40 13.06 0.93 -4.18
N MET A 41 12.31 0.78 -5.28
CA MET A 41 12.85 0.17 -6.51
C MET A 41 14.07 0.91 -7.05
N ASN A 42 14.02 2.24 -7.07
CA ASN A 42 15.13 3.06 -7.55
C ASN A 42 16.39 2.89 -6.66
N ALA A 43 16.23 2.86 -5.34
CA ALA A 43 17.33 2.72 -4.40
C ALA A 43 18.10 1.40 -4.55
N VAL A 44 17.41 0.31 -4.91
CA VAL A 44 18.01 -1.02 -5.06
C VAL A 44 18.27 -1.41 -6.53
N GLY A 45 18.06 -0.50 -7.49
CA GLY A 45 18.25 -0.77 -8.92
C GLY A 45 17.21 -1.73 -9.53
N ASN A 46 16.06 -1.94 -8.86
CA ASN A 46 14.95 -2.74 -9.36
C ASN A 46 14.10 -1.92 -10.35
N LYS A 47 13.36 -2.60 -11.22
CA LYS A 47 12.46 -1.97 -12.20
C LYS A 47 11.05 -2.52 -12.08
N PRO A 48 10.01 -1.68 -12.27
CA PRO A 48 8.63 -2.14 -12.25
C PRO A 48 8.42 -3.29 -13.25
N PRO A 49 7.74 -4.39 -12.86
CA PRO A 49 7.49 -5.52 -13.76
C PRO A 49 6.81 -5.11 -15.07
N ALA A 50 5.93 -4.12 -15.03
CA ALA A 50 5.20 -3.61 -16.18
C ALA A 50 6.10 -2.96 -17.26
N THR A 51 7.36 -2.65 -16.95
CA THR A 51 8.33 -2.13 -17.95
C THR A 51 8.72 -3.18 -19.00
N LEU A 52 8.53 -4.47 -18.72
CA LEU A 52 8.72 -5.56 -19.64
C LEU A 52 7.35 -6.13 -20.04
N PRO A 53 6.95 -6.08 -21.34
CA PRO A 53 5.59 -6.47 -21.76
C PRO A 53 5.16 -7.86 -21.28
N ALA A 54 6.04 -8.86 -21.36
CA ALA A 54 5.74 -10.21 -20.91
C ALA A 54 5.47 -10.28 -19.38
N ARG A 55 6.24 -9.53 -18.58
CA ARG A 55 6.02 -9.47 -17.14
C ARG A 55 4.74 -8.70 -16.79
N GLY A 56 4.45 -7.61 -17.50
CA GLY A 56 3.20 -6.85 -17.33
C GLY A 56 1.98 -7.71 -17.62
N THR A 57 1.99 -8.45 -18.74
CA THR A 57 0.91 -9.38 -19.09
C THR A 57 0.74 -10.47 -18.04
N TYR A 58 1.83 -11.03 -17.52
CA TYR A 58 1.76 -12.06 -16.48
C TYR A 58 1.21 -11.49 -15.17
N LEU A 59 1.66 -10.29 -14.77
CA LEU A 59 1.23 -9.62 -13.53
C LEU A 59 -0.29 -9.52 -13.44
N PHE A 60 -0.96 -9.05 -14.49
CA PHE A 60 -2.41 -8.90 -14.48
C PHE A 60 -3.13 -10.25 -14.50
N LYS A 61 -2.63 -11.23 -15.28
CA LYS A 61 -3.20 -12.59 -15.28
C LYS A 61 -3.04 -13.29 -13.93
N ASP A 62 -1.92 -13.07 -13.26
CA ASP A 62 -1.69 -13.64 -11.94
C ASP A 62 -2.59 -12.98 -10.88
N ALA A 63 -2.72 -11.65 -10.96
CA ALA A 63 -3.62 -10.92 -10.09
C ALA A 63 -5.08 -11.39 -10.21
N GLU A 64 -5.59 -11.67 -11.42
CA GLU A 64 -6.93 -12.23 -11.63
C GLU A 64 -7.14 -13.56 -10.89
N ARG A 65 -6.10 -14.41 -10.81
CA ARG A 65 -6.16 -15.67 -10.04
C ARG A 65 -6.28 -15.40 -8.55
N TRP A 66 -5.49 -14.46 -8.03
CA TRP A 66 -5.53 -14.07 -6.62
C TRP A 66 -6.85 -13.39 -6.25
N VAL A 67 -7.34 -12.48 -7.07
CA VAL A 67 -8.64 -11.81 -6.93
C VAL A 67 -9.76 -12.84 -6.80
N LYS A 68 -9.79 -13.82 -7.72
CA LYS A 68 -10.75 -14.92 -7.68
C LYS A 68 -10.60 -15.77 -6.40
N ARG A 69 -9.38 -16.03 -5.97
CA ARG A 69 -9.09 -16.80 -4.76
C ARG A 69 -9.54 -16.09 -3.49
N TYR A 70 -9.32 -14.76 -3.44
CA TYR A 70 -9.65 -13.93 -2.27
C TYR A 70 -11.09 -13.42 -2.28
N GLY A 71 -11.80 -13.53 -3.40
CA GLY A 71 -13.19 -13.10 -3.53
C GLY A 71 -13.37 -11.59 -3.41
N ILE A 72 -12.44 -10.80 -3.95
CA ILE A 72 -12.44 -9.33 -3.87
C ILE A 72 -12.74 -8.69 -5.21
N ASP A 73 -13.24 -7.46 -5.19
CA ASP A 73 -13.48 -6.66 -6.39
C ASP A 73 -12.15 -6.24 -7.03
N TYR A 74 -12.13 -6.24 -8.35
CA TYR A 74 -10.93 -5.84 -9.10
C TYR A 74 -11.27 -5.38 -10.51
N LYS A 75 -10.62 -4.31 -10.93
CA LYS A 75 -10.60 -3.82 -12.30
C LYS A 75 -9.21 -3.33 -12.69
N ILE A 76 -8.81 -3.62 -13.92
CA ILE A 76 -7.56 -3.07 -14.46
C ILE A 76 -7.74 -1.58 -14.68
N ASN A 77 -7.01 -0.78 -13.93
CA ASN A 77 -7.12 0.67 -14.02
C ASN A 77 -6.45 1.18 -15.31
N PRO A 78 -7.18 1.90 -16.20
CA PRO A 78 -6.64 2.37 -17.47
C PRO A 78 -5.55 3.44 -17.32
N THR A 79 -5.46 4.08 -16.15
CA THR A 79 -4.42 5.08 -15.84
C THR A 79 -3.23 4.50 -15.07
N PHE A 80 -3.12 3.16 -14.98
CA PHE A 80 -1.96 2.51 -14.36
C PHE A 80 -0.71 2.59 -15.27
N PRO A 81 0.50 2.88 -14.70
CA PRO A 81 0.78 3.21 -13.30
C PRO A 81 0.47 4.67 -12.96
N GLN A 82 0.11 4.93 -11.70
CA GLN A 82 -0.26 6.26 -11.20
C GLN A 82 0.78 6.81 -10.23
N ASN A 83 0.77 8.15 -10.08
CA ASN A 83 1.47 8.81 -9.00
C ASN A 83 0.63 8.76 -7.72
N THR A 84 1.04 7.97 -6.75
CA THR A 84 0.33 7.77 -5.48
C THR A 84 0.90 8.58 -4.31
N VAL A 85 1.87 9.46 -4.54
CA VAL A 85 2.56 10.21 -3.47
C VAL A 85 1.59 10.94 -2.54
N SER A 86 0.58 11.63 -3.08
CA SER A 86 -0.42 12.33 -2.27
C SER A 86 -1.31 11.36 -1.49
N ALA A 87 -1.70 10.24 -2.09
CA ALA A 87 -2.46 9.19 -1.42
C ALA A 87 -1.66 8.54 -0.27
N MET A 88 -0.37 8.27 -0.48
CA MET A 88 0.51 7.73 0.56
C MET A 88 0.67 8.70 1.73
N ARG A 89 0.78 10.01 1.45
CA ARG A 89 0.80 11.05 2.48
C ARG A 89 -0.53 11.19 3.21
N LEU A 90 -1.65 11.04 2.49
CA LEU A 90 -2.98 11.04 3.10
C LEU A 90 -3.13 9.90 4.10
N ALA A 91 -2.62 8.71 3.79
CA ALA A 91 -2.59 7.60 4.73
C ALA A 91 -1.82 7.94 6.02
N LEU A 92 -0.69 8.64 5.92
CA LEU A 92 0.07 9.09 7.10
C LEU A 92 -0.69 10.11 7.94
N VAL A 93 -1.35 11.08 7.31
CA VAL A 93 -2.21 12.05 8.01
C VAL A 93 -3.36 11.33 8.71
N ALA A 94 -4.01 10.40 8.01
CA ALA A 94 -5.11 9.61 8.59
C ALA A 94 -4.66 8.74 9.77
N GLN A 95 -3.44 8.19 9.74
CA GLN A 95 -2.83 7.50 10.89
C GLN A 95 -2.69 8.42 12.10
N GLU A 96 -2.15 9.62 11.90
CA GLU A 96 -1.97 10.59 12.99
C GLU A 96 -3.29 11.05 13.60
N LYS A 97 -4.33 11.12 12.77
CA LYS A 97 -5.69 11.48 13.20
C LYS A 97 -6.50 10.29 13.74
N GLY A 98 -5.96 9.07 13.72
CA GLY A 98 -6.64 7.86 14.20
C GLY A 98 -7.80 7.40 13.31
N VAL A 99 -7.83 7.80 12.05
CA VAL A 99 -8.90 7.47 11.09
C VAL A 99 -8.38 6.71 9.85
N LEU A 100 -7.26 6.00 10.00
CA LEU A 100 -6.65 5.30 8.87
C LEU A 100 -7.62 4.35 8.16
N GLU A 101 -8.42 3.59 8.89
CA GLU A 101 -9.37 2.61 8.34
C GLU A 101 -10.38 3.27 7.38
N ALA A 102 -10.85 4.48 7.72
CA ALA A 102 -11.78 5.24 6.89
C ALA A 102 -11.16 5.78 5.58
N VAL A 103 -9.84 5.73 5.44
CA VAL A 103 -9.09 6.24 4.29
C VAL A 103 -8.41 5.11 3.51
N HIS A 104 -7.88 4.12 4.22
CA HIS A 104 -6.98 3.11 3.66
C HIS A 104 -7.66 2.21 2.63
N GLN A 105 -8.76 1.57 3.03
CA GLN A 105 -9.51 0.72 2.10
C GLN A 105 -10.11 1.53 0.94
N PRO A 106 -10.75 2.70 1.14
CA PRO A 106 -11.22 3.54 0.04
C PRO A 106 -10.14 3.95 -0.97
N LEU A 107 -8.89 4.18 -0.54
CA LEU A 107 -7.78 4.46 -1.48
C LEU A 107 -7.41 3.25 -2.32
N PHE A 108 -7.34 2.06 -1.75
CA PHE A 108 -7.13 0.84 -2.51
C PHE A 108 -8.28 0.56 -3.48
N ASP A 109 -9.53 0.67 -3.02
CA ASP A 109 -10.72 0.42 -3.84
C ASP A 109 -10.85 1.44 -4.98
N ALA A 110 -10.56 2.71 -4.71
CA ALA A 110 -10.53 3.75 -5.74
C ALA A 110 -9.61 3.35 -6.91
N MET A 111 -8.43 2.85 -6.60
CA MET A 111 -7.46 2.46 -7.63
C MET A 111 -7.77 1.11 -8.28
N TRP A 112 -8.11 0.09 -7.49
CA TRP A 112 -8.11 -1.30 -7.96
C TRP A 112 -9.50 -1.91 -8.15
N ALA A 113 -10.56 -1.28 -7.62
CA ALA A 113 -11.96 -1.71 -7.83
C ALA A 113 -12.77 -0.70 -8.65
N HIS A 114 -12.45 0.60 -8.58
CA HIS A 114 -13.26 1.68 -9.15
C HIS A 114 -12.57 2.49 -10.26
N GLU A 115 -11.39 2.06 -10.73
CA GLU A 115 -10.66 2.67 -11.87
C GLU A 115 -10.39 4.18 -11.71
N LYS A 116 -10.32 4.67 -10.45
CA LYS A 116 -10.07 6.07 -10.16
C LYS A 116 -8.58 6.42 -10.26
N ASN A 117 -8.28 7.68 -10.54
CA ASN A 117 -6.93 8.20 -10.56
C ASN A 117 -6.58 8.83 -9.20
N LEU A 118 -5.71 8.20 -8.41
CA LEU A 118 -5.28 8.73 -7.10
C LEU A 118 -4.40 9.98 -7.19
N SER A 119 -3.96 10.39 -8.38
CA SER A 119 -3.33 11.70 -8.57
C SER A 119 -4.34 12.83 -8.77
N ASP A 120 -5.63 12.50 -8.93
CA ASP A 120 -6.71 13.50 -9.04
C ASP A 120 -7.07 14.02 -7.64
N VAL A 121 -7.01 15.35 -7.50
CA VAL A 121 -7.33 16.05 -6.26
C VAL A 121 -8.79 15.83 -5.84
N GLY A 122 -9.71 15.74 -6.80
CA GLY A 122 -11.14 15.50 -6.55
C GLY A 122 -11.36 14.10 -5.93
N VAL A 123 -10.68 13.08 -6.42
CA VAL A 123 -10.75 11.72 -5.85
C VAL A 123 -10.26 11.70 -4.41
N LEU A 124 -9.14 12.39 -4.12
CA LEU A 124 -8.64 12.48 -2.76
C LEU A 124 -9.57 13.29 -1.85
N ALA A 125 -10.15 14.38 -2.36
CA ALA A 125 -11.10 15.22 -1.62
C ALA A 125 -12.35 14.43 -1.20
N ASP A 126 -12.90 13.61 -2.09
CA ASP A 126 -14.04 12.73 -1.79
C ASP A 126 -13.71 11.74 -0.67
N ILE A 127 -12.54 11.11 -0.72
CA ILE A 127 -12.08 10.16 0.30
C ILE A 127 -11.84 10.87 1.65
N ILE A 128 -11.21 12.05 1.63
CA ILE A 128 -10.98 12.87 2.82
C ILE A 128 -12.32 13.23 3.48
N SER A 129 -13.26 13.71 2.69
CA SER A 129 -14.61 14.08 3.15
C SER A 129 -15.37 12.87 3.70
N GLY A 130 -15.29 11.73 2.99
CA GLY A 130 -15.89 10.46 3.44
C GLY A 130 -15.34 9.95 4.78
N ALA A 131 -14.09 10.28 5.09
CA ALA A 131 -13.45 9.96 6.37
C ALA A 131 -13.78 10.98 7.49
N GLY A 132 -14.64 11.98 7.22
CA GLY A 132 -15.01 13.03 8.18
C GLY A 132 -13.92 14.07 8.43
N LEU A 133 -12.93 14.17 7.54
CA LEU A 133 -11.85 15.14 7.63
C LEU A 133 -12.17 16.43 6.82
N LEU A 134 -11.62 17.55 7.26
CA LEU A 134 -11.71 18.81 6.51
C LEU A 134 -10.75 18.78 5.32
N VAL A 135 -11.29 18.91 4.11
CA VAL A 135 -10.54 18.73 2.85
C VAL A 135 -9.36 19.69 2.77
N ASP A 136 -9.59 20.99 2.92
CA ASP A 136 -8.55 22.02 2.74
C ASP A 136 -7.41 21.86 3.77
N GLU A 137 -7.75 21.60 5.02
CA GLU A 137 -6.76 21.38 6.09
C GLU A 137 -5.93 20.11 5.81
N THR A 138 -6.60 19.02 5.44
CA THR A 138 -5.93 17.74 5.16
C THR A 138 -5.05 17.86 3.92
N MET A 139 -5.50 18.55 2.88
CA MET A 139 -4.72 18.83 1.67
C MET A 139 -3.49 19.72 1.93
N ALA A 140 -3.58 20.66 2.86
CA ALA A 140 -2.43 21.42 3.32
C ALA A 140 -1.46 20.53 4.11
N GLU A 141 -1.99 19.68 4.99
CA GLU A 141 -1.19 18.79 5.85
C GLU A 141 -0.41 17.73 5.07
N ILE A 142 -0.99 17.09 4.04
CA ILE A 142 -0.27 16.13 3.18
C ILE A 142 0.90 16.79 2.41
N ASN A 143 0.88 18.12 2.26
CA ASN A 143 1.94 18.89 1.62
C ASN A 143 2.96 19.46 2.61
N SER A 144 2.78 19.26 3.91
CA SER A 144 3.70 19.72 4.95
C SER A 144 5.06 19.03 4.87
N VAL A 145 6.10 19.73 5.32
CA VAL A 145 7.47 19.18 5.41
C VAL A 145 7.51 17.93 6.29
N ARG A 146 6.75 17.94 7.38
CA ARG A 146 6.65 16.83 8.34
C ARG A 146 6.15 15.55 7.69
N ILE A 147 5.01 15.59 6.99
CA ILE A 147 4.43 14.41 6.33
C ILE A 147 5.29 13.91 5.16
N LYS A 148 5.88 14.84 4.40
CA LYS A 148 6.87 14.50 3.37
C LYS A 148 8.10 13.78 3.96
N GLY A 149 8.57 14.25 5.09
CA GLY A 149 9.67 13.65 5.85
C GLY A 149 9.33 12.24 6.30
N ARG A 150 8.18 12.04 6.96
CA ARG A 150 7.72 10.71 7.40
C ARG A 150 7.60 9.69 6.27
N LEU A 151 7.07 10.09 5.12
CA LEU A 151 6.99 9.18 3.98
C LEU A 151 8.37 8.78 3.47
N ARG A 152 9.31 9.73 3.45
CA ARG A 152 10.72 9.44 3.11
C ARG A 152 11.34 8.49 4.13
N GLU A 153 11.21 8.78 5.42
CA GLU A 153 11.75 7.95 6.51
C GLU A 153 11.24 6.51 6.42
N ASN A 154 9.94 6.28 6.22
CA ASN A 154 9.40 4.94 6.02
C ASN A 154 9.99 4.25 4.78
N THR A 155 10.19 5.00 3.70
CA THR A 155 10.76 4.46 2.46
C THR A 155 12.24 4.08 2.67
N ASP A 156 13.01 4.96 3.30
CA ASP A 156 14.42 4.74 3.61
C ASP A 156 14.60 3.58 4.60
N GLU A 157 13.73 3.47 5.61
CA GLU A 157 13.70 2.34 6.54
C GLU A 157 13.42 1.01 5.83
N ALA A 158 12.43 0.98 4.94
CA ALA A 158 12.13 -0.23 4.16
C ALA A 158 13.36 -0.68 3.37
N VAL A 159 14.05 0.25 2.68
CA VAL A 159 15.28 -0.03 1.93
C VAL A 159 16.40 -0.52 2.86
N ALA A 160 16.62 0.14 3.99
CA ALA A 160 17.67 -0.23 4.96
C ALA A 160 17.44 -1.64 5.55
N ARG A 161 16.18 -2.07 5.65
CA ARG A 161 15.78 -3.42 6.11
C ARG A 161 15.74 -4.45 4.98
N GLY A 162 16.13 -4.10 3.75
CA GLY A 162 16.26 -5.01 2.62
C GLY A 162 15.03 -5.10 1.71
N ALA A 163 14.01 -4.25 1.88
CA ALA A 163 12.87 -4.23 0.96
C ALA A 163 13.31 -3.84 -0.46
N PHE A 164 12.75 -4.49 -1.46
CA PHE A 164 13.03 -4.27 -2.88
C PHE A 164 11.77 -4.11 -3.74
N GLY A 165 10.60 -4.15 -3.11
CA GLY A 165 9.29 -4.06 -3.74
C GLY A 165 8.15 -3.95 -2.72
N ALA A 166 6.91 -4.07 -3.19
CA ALA A 166 5.71 -4.03 -2.35
C ALA A 166 4.70 -5.14 -2.74
N PRO A 167 3.99 -5.74 -1.77
CA PRO A 167 4.12 -5.51 -0.33
C PRO A 167 5.41 -6.12 0.23
N THR A 168 5.99 -5.49 1.24
CA THR A 168 7.00 -6.09 2.10
C THR A 168 6.48 -6.09 3.53
N MET A 169 6.61 -7.22 4.21
CA MET A 169 6.12 -7.41 5.57
C MET A 169 7.27 -7.80 6.48
N PHE A 170 7.18 -7.40 7.75
CA PHE A 170 8.14 -7.83 8.76
C PHE A 170 7.42 -8.35 9.99
N VAL A 171 7.89 -9.50 10.49
CA VAL A 171 7.54 -10.05 11.81
C VAL A 171 8.83 -10.08 12.61
N GLY A 172 8.96 -9.20 13.60
CA GLY A 172 10.25 -9.01 14.26
C GLY A 172 11.33 -8.56 13.28
N GLY A 173 12.40 -9.37 13.15
CA GLY A 173 13.49 -9.13 12.21
C GLY A 173 13.36 -9.84 10.85
N GLU A 174 12.36 -10.69 10.68
CA GLU A 174 12.18 -11.51 9.48
C GLU A 174 11.36 -10.80 8.41
N MET A 175 11.81 -10.85 7.16
CA MET A 175 11.19 -10.19 6.01
C MET A 175 10.44 -11.17 5.12
N PHE A 176 9.23 -10.78 4.73
CA PHE A 176 8.38 -11.50 3.77
C PHE A 176 8.00 -10.56 2.63
N PHE A 177 8.13 -11.01 1.39
CA PHE A 177 7.80 -10.22 0.21
C PHE A 177 6.73 -10.89 -0.64
N GLY A 178 5.66 -10.15 -0.94
CA GLY A 178 4.56 -10.58 -1.79
C GLY A 178 3.32 -11.05 -1.03
N ASN A 179 2.16 -10.98 -1.69
CA ASN A 179 0.88 -11.43 -1.11
C ASN A 179 0.82 -12.96 -0.92
N ASP A 180 1.65 -13.70 -1.63
CA ASP A 180 1.73 -15.16 -1.61
C ASP A 180 2.59 -15.72 -0.46
N ARG A 181 3.06 -14.84 0.45
CA ARG A 181 3.85 -15.21 1.64
C ARG A 181 3.08 -15.07 2.95
N LEU A 182 1.79 -14.77 2.89
CA LEU A 182 0.97 -14.58 4.08
C LEU A 182 0.86 -15.82 4.97
N ASP A 183 0.99 -17.03 4.41
CA ASP A 183 1.01 -18.25 5.21
C ASP A 183 2.29 -18.34 6.05
N PHE A 184 3.46 -18.01 5.48
CA PHE A 184 4.71 -17.92 6.24
C PHE A 184 4.68 -16.81 7.30
N VAL A 185 4.02 -15.68 6.99
CA VAL A 185 3.79 -14.61 7.97
C VAL A 185 2.99 -15.14 9.17
N LYS A 186 1.92 -15.93 8.93
CA LYS A 186 1.12 -16.54 9.99
C LYS A 186 1.94 -17.52 10.82
N GLU A 187 2.80 -18.32 10.19
CA GLU A 187 3.72 -19.24 10.88
C GLU A 187 4.70 -18.47 11.77
N ALA A 188 5.30 -17.39 11.26
CA ALA A 188 6.23 -16.56 12.03
C ALA A 188 5.58 -15.83 13.21
N LEU A 189 4.29 -15.52 13.12
CA LEU A 189 3.51 -14.91 14.20
C LEU A 189 3.11 -15.93 15.29
N ASN A 190 3.15 -17.24 14.99
CA ASN A 190 2.76 -18.33 15.90
C ASN A 190 3.83 -19.44 15.88
N PRO A 191 5.06 -19.15 16.33
CA PRO A 191 6.19 -20.09 16.30
C PRO A 191 6.02 -21.28 17.23
#